data_944063cf6dfd129f8c7b4b3c7c949920
#
_entry.id   944063cf6dfd129f8c7b4b3c7c949920
#
_cell.length_a   1.000
_cell.length_b   1.000
_cell.length_c   1.000
_cell.angle_alpha   90.00
_cell.angle_beta   90.00
_cell.angle_gamma   90.00
#
_symmetry.space_group_name_H-M   'P 1'
#
loop_
_entity.id
_entity.type
_entity.pdbx_description
1 polymer ?
#
loop_
_entity_poly.entity_id
_entity_poly.type
_entity_poly.pdbx_seq_one_letter_code
_entity_poly.pdbx_strand_id
1 'polypeptide(L)'
;MRTFNTTNIPMTDRIKKLKEELYRKMPEIEVDRAVLITESYQQTEQLPTVKRRALAFEHILNNIPITIRDNELIVGSSTKAPRSCQVFPEFSYEWLESELDTIEFREADPFHISEENKAVLRKIFPYWKNKTNSDLALSYMAPEAAAAIEHNIFTPGNYFYNGIGHVTVDYGKVMRIGYKGIIAEVQEELNKCNVYDADYAKRHEFLESIIISCNAVINYARRYANLAYEMAQKCTNPTRKQELLVIANNCANVPENPARNFYEACQTFWFIQMLLQIESSGHSISAGRFDQYLYPYYKNGIDNGSLTREFAQEILDCIWVKFNDLNKARDEASSYGFAGYSLFQNLTAGGQNAEGIDATNDLSFLCIQASMHTQLPAPSFSVRIWNGTPNEFLIKCAELTRTGVGLPAYYNDEVIIPALMSRGVTLADAREYGIIGCVEPQKPFKTDGWHDAAFFNMCRPLELVFSNGVDKGTQISIKTGNVEDMTTFEEFYNAYKAQET
;
A
#
# COMPACT_ATOMS: atom_id res chain seq x y z
N MET A 1 12.37 -0.66 -35.34
CA MET A 1 11.83 -1.40 -34.17
C MET A 1 12.78 -1.25 -33.01
N ARG A 2 12.28 -1.01 -31.79
CA ARG A 2 13.12 -1.09 -30.59
C ARG A 2 13.49 -2.56 -30.37
N THR A 3 14.73 -2.83 -30.04
CA THR A 3 15.20 -4.18 -29.71
C THR A 3 15.36 -4.27 -28.19
N PHE A 4 14.70 -5.23 -27.56
CA PHE A 4 14.78 -5.43 -26.13
C PHE A 4 15.68 -6.62 -25.77
N ASN A 5 16.39 -6.51 -24.67
CA ASN A 5 17.15 -7.64 -24.15
C ASN A 5 16.22 -8.53 -23.29
N THR A 6 15.70 -9.58 -23.91
CA THR A 6 14.78 -10.53 -23.27
C THR A 6 15.48 -11.71 -22.58
N THR A 7 16.82 -11.75 -22.57
CA THR A 7 17.60 -12.85 -21.98
C THR A 7 17.28 -13.00 -20.50
N ASN A 8 17.00 -14.22 -20.07
CA ASN A 8 16.75 -14.52 -18.67
C ASN A 8 18.05 -14.42 -17.85
N ILE A 9 17.94 -13.79 -16.71
CA ILE A 9 19.00 -13.71 -15.69
C ILE A 9 18.68 -14.79 -14.63
N PRO A 10 19.64 -15.60 -14.17
CA PRO A 10 19.37 -16.57 -13.10
C PRO A 10 19.14 -15.87 -11.77
N MET A 11 18.18 -16.37 -10.98
CA MET A 11 17.97 -15.92 -9.60
C MET A 11 19.20 -16.24 -8.74
N THR A 12 19.66 -15.26 -7.96
CA THR A 12 20.82 -15.42 -7.10
C THR A 12 20.50 -16.22 -5.82
N ASP A 13 21.53 -16.78 -5.18
CA ASP A 13 21.38 -17.49 -3.88
C ASP A 13 20.95 -16.54 -2.76
N ARG A 14 21.27 -15.25 -2.88
CA ARG A 14 20.78 -14.20 -1.97
C ARG A 14 19.24 -14.18 -1.93
N ILE A 15 18.62 -14.16 -3.08
CA ILE A 15 17.15 -14.09 -3.21
C ILE A 15 16.49 -15.35 -2.67
N LYS A 16 17.08 -16.53 -2.91
CA LYS A 16 16.58 -17.78 -2.32
C LYS A 16 16.54 -17.71 -0.79
N LYS A 17 17.66 -17.26 -0.17
CA LYS A 17 17.79 -17.11 1.29
C LYS A 17 16.79 -16.10 1.85
N LEU A 18 16.62 -14.94 1.20
CA LEU A 18 15.64 -13.93 1.62
C LEU A 18 14.21 -14.46 1.55
N LYS A 19 13.85 -15.23 0.51
CA LYS A 19 12.55 -15.90 0.41
C LYS A 19 12.34 -16.93 1.52
N GLU A 20 13.33 -17.77 1.78
CA GLU A 20 13.28 -18.79 2.85
C GLU A 20 13.03 -18.13 4.21
N GLU A 21 13.71 -17.01 4.48
CA GLU A 21 13.57 -16.28 5.76
C GLU A 21 12.19 -15.68 5.96
N LEU A 22 11.52 -15.24 4.88
CA LEU A 22 10.15 -14.71 4.96
C LEU A 22 9.15 -15.72 5.55
N TYR A 23 9.29 -17.00 5.23
CA TYR A 23 8.33 -18.04 5.60
C TYR A 23 8.82 -18.95 6.72
N ARG A 24 9.94 -18.59 7.33
CA ARG A 24 10.56 -19.42 8.38
C ARG A 24 9.73 -19.51 9.64
N LYS A 25 8.97 -18.45 9.95
CA LYS A 25 8.13 -18.38 11.14
C LYS A 25 6.74 -17.85 10.79
N MET A 26 5.78 -18.14 11.66
CA MET A 26 4.49 -17.45 11.67
C MET A 26 4.71 -15.95 11.87
N PRO A 27 3.97 -15.08 11.16
CA PRO A 27 4.04 -13.64 11.38
C PRO A 27 3.56 -13.26 12.79
N GLU A 28 4.12 -12.19 13.33
CA GLU A 28 3.88 -11.75 14.71
C GLU A 28 3.15 -10.39 14.71
N ILE A 29 2.37 -10.13 15.77
CA ILE A 29 1.85 -8.79 16.07
C ILE A 29 2.85 -8.07 16.97
N GLU A 30 3.45 -6.98 16.45
CA GLU A 30 4.32 -6.08 17.17
C GLU A 30 3.56 -4.82 17.62
N VAL A 31 3.88 -4.32 18.79
CA VAL A 31 3.10 -3.26 19.47
C VAL A 31 3.82 -1.91 19.54
N ASP A 32 5.07 -1.85 19.08
CA ASP A 32 5.91 -0.65 19.20
C ASP A 32 5.22 0.60 18.64
N ARG A 33 4.60 0.50 17.45
CA ARG A 33 3.88 1.61 16.83
C ARG A 33 2.66 2.04 17.64
N ALA A 34 1.90 1.07 18.16
CA ALA A 34 0.69 1.36 18.96
C ALA A 34 1.03 2.12 20.24
N VAL A 35 2.12 1.76 20.90
CA VAL A 35 2.63 2.48 22.09
C VAL A 35 3.01 3.90 21.70
N LEU A 36 3.85 4.06 20.66
CA LEU A 36 4.38 5.37 20.26
C LEU A 36 3.29 6.33 19.79
N ILE A 37 2.31 5.87 19.02
CA ILE A 37 1.20 6.74 18.62
C ILE A 37 0.34 7.15 19.82
N THR A 38 0.11 6.23 20.76
CA THR A 38 -0.67 6.52 21.97
C THR A 38 0.05 7.57 22.81
N GLU A 39 1.34 7.45 23.04
CA GLU A 39 2.15 8.44 23.76
C GLU A 39 2.08 9.83 23.12
N SER A 40 2.26 9.90 21.79
CA SER A 40 2.19 11.17 21.07
C SER A 40 0.78 11.79 21.16
N TYR A 41 -0.26 11.00 21.00
CA TYR A 41 -1.64 11.50 21.05
C TYR A 41 -2.05 11.99 22.45
N GLN A 42 -1.57 11.36 23.52
CA GLN A 42 -1.76 11.84 24.89
C GLN A 42 -1.07 13.20 25.14
N GLN A 43 0.08 13.43 24.54
CA GLN A 43 0.84 14.68 24.70
C GLN A 43 0.30 15.82 23.83
N THR A 44 -0.47 15.53 22.79
CA THR A 44 -0.89 16.50 21.76
C THR A 44 -2.41 16.68 21.67
N GLU A 45 -3.19 16.29 22.70
CA GLU A 45 -4.66 16.31 22.66
C GLU A 45 -5.27 17.68 22.33
N GLN A 46 -4.61 18.77 22.69
CA GLN A 46 -5.07 20.14 22.45
C GLN A 46 -4.69 20.70 21.06
N LEU A 47 -3.91 19.96 20.26
CA LEU A 47 -3.47 20.44 18.96
C LEU A 47 -4.46 20.06 17.84
N PRO A 48 -4.47 20.80 16.73
CA PRO A 48 -5.23 20.44 15.55
C PRO A 48 -4.88 19.04 15.01
N THR A 49 -5.88 18.31 14.48
CA THR A 49 -5.73 16.91 14.07
C THR A 49 -4.60 16.71 13.07
N VAL A 50 -4.43 17.61 12.09
CA VAL A 50 -3.37 17.52 11.09
C VAL A 50 -1.98 17.56 11.72
N LYS A 51 -1.76 18.48 12.65
CA LYS A 51 -0.49 18.60 13.37
C LYS A 51 -0.23 17.43 14.31
N ARG A 52 -1.27 16.99 15.03
CA ARG A 52 -1.18 15.79 15.86
C ARG A 52 -0.72 14.59 15.05
N ARG A 53 -1.28 14.41 13.84
CA ARG A 53 -0.91 13.31 12.94
C ARG A 53 0.55 13.40 12.52
N ALA A 54 1.02 14.57 12.12
CA ALA A 54 2.41 14.80 11.72
C ALA A 54 3.40 14.54 12.89
N LEU A 55 3.10 15.06 14.08
CA LEU A 55 3.91 14.83 15.29
C LEU A 55 3.91 13.36 15.73
N ALA A 56 2.79 12.66 15.59
CA ALA A 56 2.72 11.23 15.88
C ALA A 56 3.58 10.43 14.88
N PHE A 57 3.53 10.77 13.60
CA PHE A 57 4.38 10.15 12.60
C PHE A 57 5.86 10.40 12.88
N GLU A 58 6.23 11.63 13.22
CA GLU A 58 7.59 11.97 13.65
C GLU A 58 8.02 11.18 14.89
N HIS A 59 7.17 11.10 15.91
CA HIS A 59 7.47 10.35 17.13
C HIS A 59 7.67 8.85 16.84
N ILE A 60 6.82 8.26 16.01
CA ILE A 60 6.98 6.88 15.56
C ILE A 60 8.30 6.69 14.82
N LEU A 61 8.59 7.48 13.79
CA LEU A 61 9.79 7.30 12.96
C LEU A 61 11.10 7.56 13.70
N ASN A 62 11.08 8.39 14.73
CA ASN A 62 12.26 8.63 15.57
C ASN A 62 12.51 7.50 16.57
N ASN A 63 11.51 6.72 16.97
CA ASN A 63 11.61 5.78 18.08
C ASN A 63 11.34 4.31 17.73
N ILE A 64 10.57 4.02 16.65
CA ILE A 64 10.29 2.63 16.27
C ILE A 64 11.59 1.86 16.05
N PRO A 65 11.73 0.61 16.54
CA PRO A 65 12.90 -0.21 16.30
C PRO A 65 13.17 -0.38 14.80
N ILE A 66 14.44 -0.32 14.43
CA ILE A 66 14.88 -0.55 13.04
C ILE A 66 15.85 -1.74 12.99
N THR A 67 15.84 -2.46 11.88
CA THR A 67 16.71 -3.62 11.66
C THR A 67 17.21 -3.69 10.23
N ILE A 68 18.41 -4.23 10.04
CA ILE A 68 18.97 -4.64 8.75
C ILE A 68 19.25 -6.13 8.87
N ARG A 69 18.52 -6.93 8.11
CA ARG A 69 18.66 -8.40 8.14
C ARG A 69 19.82 -8.86 7.23
N ASP A 70 20.23 -10.08 7.44
CA ASP A 70 21.25 -10.68 6.58
C ASP A 70 20.77 -10.74 5.12
N ASN A 71 21.70 -10.57 4.20
CA ASN A 71 21.49 -10.57 2.75
C ASN A 71 20.65 -9.41 2.19
N GLU A 72 20.06 -8.52 3.00
CA GLU A 72 19.33 -7.35 2.47
C GLU A 72 20.28 -6.38 1.75
N LEU A 73 19.90 -5.97 0.54
CA LEU A 73 20.46 -4.83 -0.19
C LEU A 73 19.56 -3.60 -0.08
N ILE A 74 18.27 -3.79 -0.18
CA ILE A 74 17.26 -2.75 0.09
C ILE A 74 16.82 -2.88 1.55
N VAL A 75 16.94 -1.79 2.31
CA VAL A 75 16.69 -1.77 3.75
C VAL A 75 15.46 -0.95 4.10
N GLY A 76 14.90 -1.22 5.25
CA GLY A 76 13.65 -0.64 5.74
C GLY A 76 12.61 -1.71 6.01
N SER A 77 12.12 -1.79 7.24
CA SER A 77 11.03 -2.68 7.64
C SER A 77 10.13 -1.97 8.64
N SER A 78 8.85 -2.28 8.62
CA SER A 78 7.88 -1.79 9.60
C SER A 78 7.93 -2.58 10.91
N THR A 79 8.61 -3.74 10.91
CA THR A 79 8.65 -4.71 12.02
C THR A 79 10.05 -5.30 12.19
N LYS A 80 10.32 -5.84 13.38
CA LYS A 80 11.58 -6.54 13.68
C LYS A 80 11.64 -7.90 13.00
N ALA A 81 10.55 -8.66 13.11
CA ALA A 81 10.44 -9.97 12.49
C ALA A 81 9.85 -9.88 11.07
N PRO A 82 10.26 -10.76 10.13
CA PRO A 82 9.71 -10.77 8.78
C PRO A 82 8.20 -11.03 8.76
N ARG A 83 7.49 -10.41 7.81
CA ARG A 83 6.03 -10.56 7.60
C ARG A 83 5.17 -10.22 8.81
N SER A 84 5.74 -9.67 9.87
CA SER A 84 4.99 -9.24 11.05
C SER A 84 4.20 -7.95 10.77
N CYS A 85 3.30 -7.58 11.65
CA CYS A 85 2.49 -6.37 11.49
C CYS A 85 2.53 -5.51 12.75
N GLN A 86 2.33 -4.21 12.57
CA GLN A 86 2.10 -3.25 13.64
C GLN A 86 0.60 -3.08 13.90
N VAL A 87 0.25 -2.57 15.08
CA VAL A 87 -1.12 -2.25 15.47
C VAL A 87 -1.39 -0.76 15.29
N PHE A 88 -2.62 -0.44 14.84
CA PHE A 88 -3.08 0.92 14.48
C PHE A 88 -4.36 1.27 15.28
N PRO A 89 -4.26 1.47 16.59
CA PRO A 89 -5.43 1.60 17.45
C PRO A 89 -6.25 2.86 17.18
N GLU A 90 -5.64 3.87 16.55
CA GLU A 90 -6.30 5.12 16.19
C GLU A 90 -7.37 4.96 15.10
N PHE A 91 -7.32 3.89 14.33
CA PHE A 91 -8.35 3.63 13.31
C PHE A 91 -9.49 2.77 13.85
N SER A 92 -9.16 1.63 14.48
CA SER A 92 -10.07 0.76 15.23
C SER A 92 -9.25 -0.21 16.06
N TYR A 93 -9.76 -0.64 17.21
CA TYR A 93 -9.06 -1.61 18.06
C TYR A 93 -9.98 -2.69 18.64
N GLU A 94 -11.29 -2.46 18.70
CA GLU A 94 -12.26 -3.32 19.39
C GLU A 94 -12.27 -4.73 18.80
N TRP A 95 -12.14 -4.84 17.47
CA TRP A 95 -12.03 -6.14 16.81
C TRP A 95 -10.80 -6.93 17.30
N LEU A 96 -9.63 -6.27 17.41
CA LEU A 96 -8.40 -6.90 17.87
C LEU A 96 -8.49 -7.25 19.36
N GLU A 97 -9.07 -6.38 20.18
CA GLU A 97 -9.29 -6.65 21.61
C GLU A 97 -10.11 -7.93 21.82
N SER A 98 -11.15 -8.14 20.99
CA SER A 98 -11.98 -9.36 21.04
C SER A 98 -11.27 -10.61 20.55
N GLU A 99 -10.29 -10.47 19.66
CA GLU A 99 -9.58 -11.59 19.04
C GLU A 99 -8.16 -11.83 19.62
N LEU A 100 -7.70 -11.05 20.60
CA LEU A 100 -6.35 -11.16 21.16
C LEU A 100 -5.94 -12.59 21.58
N ASP A 101 -6.89 -13.39 22.05
CA ASP A 101 -6.64 -14.74 22.53
C ASP A 101 -6.93 -15.83 21.49
N THR A 102 -7.50 -15.46 20.33
CA THR A 102 -7.91 -16.41 19.27
C THR A 102 -7.19 -16.21 17.95
N ILE A 103 -6.64 -15.03 17.69
CA ILE A 103 -6.04 -14.65 16.40
C ILE A 103 -4.93 -15.60 15.90
N GLU A 104 -4.24 -16.26 16.83
CA GLU A 104 -3.17 -17.23 16.51
C GLU A 104 -3.73 -18.57 16.00
N PHE A 105 -4.98 -18.89 16.32
CA PHE A 105 -5.61 -20.19 16.03
C PHE A 105 -6.63 -20.14 14.91
N ARG A 106 -6.88 -18.97 14.31
CA ARG A 106 -7.82 -18.82 13.20
C ARG A 106 -7.29 -19.46 11.91
N GLU A 107 -8.17 -19.86 11.02
CA GLU A 107 -7.80 -20.55 9.77
C GLU A 107 -7.17 -19.60 8.75
N ALA A 108 -7.69 -18.37 8.64
CA ALA A 108 -7.20 -17.37 7.68
C ALA A 108 -6.27 -16.37 8.35
N ASP A 109 -5.08 -16.22 7.78
CA ASP A 109 -4.06 -15.24 8.18
C ASP A 109 -3.79 -15.17 9.70
N PRO A 110 -3.39 -16.29 10.35
CA PRO A 110 -3.09 -16.30 11.77
C PRO A 110 -1.82 -15.49 12.09
N PHE A 111 -1.81 -14.82 13.24
CA PHE A 111 -0.66 -14.10 13.76
C PHE A 111 -0.33 -14.56 15.18
N HIS A 112 0.94 -14.79 15.45
CA HIS A 112 1.40 -14.99 16.82
C HIS A 112 1.40 -13.66 17.58
N ILE A 113 0.97 -13.68 18.85
CA ILE A 113 1.07 -12.54 19.75
C ILE A 113 1.49 -13.01 21.15
N SER A 114 2.61 -12.45 21.62
CA SER A 114 3.10 -12.80 22.97
C SER A 114 2.19 -12.26 24.07
N GLU A 115 2.17 -12.93 25.23
CA GLU A 115 1.40 -12.47 26.39
C GLU A 115 1.85 -11.08 26.87
N GLU A 116 3.13 -10.73 26.69
CA GLU A 116 3.64 -9.40 26.96
C GLU A 116 2.99 -8.36 26.05
N ASN A 117 2.93 -8.63 24.74
CA ASN A 117 2.30 -7.75 23.77
C ASN A 117 0.79 -7.62 24.00
N LYS A 118 0.09 -8.70 24.36
CA LYS A 118 -1.33 -8.65 24.76
C LYS A 118 -1.54 -7.72 25.96
N ALA A 119 -0.69 -7.85 26.98
CA ALA A 119 -0.77 -7.00 28.17
C ALA A 119 -0.55 -5.51 27.85
N VAL A 120 0.41 -5.21 26.94
CA VAL A 120 0.65 -3.84 26.45
C VAL A 120 -0.59 -3.31 25.75
N LEU A 121 -1.19 -4.05 24.82
CA LEU A 121 -2.38 -3.63 24.09
C LEU A 121 -3.57 -3.39 25.01
N ARG A 122 -3.85 -4.31 25.93
CA ARG A 122 -4.92 -4.15 26.94
C ARG A 122 -4.74 -2.89 27.80
N LYS A 123 -3.49 -2.44 28.02
CA LYS A 123 -3.19 -1.22 28.77
C LYS A 123 -3.45 0.05 27.95
N ILE A 124 -3.22 0.04 26.65
CA ILE A 124 -3.34 1.25 25.80
C ILE A 124 -4.74 1.42 25.19
N PHE A 125 -5.47 0.34 24.91
CA PHE A 125 -6.79 0.40 24.28
C PHE A 125 -7.82 1.29 25.01
N PRO A 126 -7.89 1.33 26.35
CA PRO A 126 -8.81 2.24 27.05
C PRO A 126 -8.63 3.73 26.71
N TYR A 127 -7.43 4.16 26.31
CA TYR A 127 -7.21 5.52 25.85
C TYR A 127 -7.95 5.82 24.54
N TRP A 128 -8.07 4.82 23.66
CA TRP A 128 -8.66 4.97 22.33
C TRP A 128 -10.19 4.85 22.32
N LYS A 129 -10.80 4.45 23.40
CA LYS A 129 -12.26 4.32 23.52
C LYS A 129 -12.95 5.64 23.17
N ASN A 130 -13.87 5.61 22.19
CA ASN A 130 -14.58 6.76 21.62
C ASN A 130 -13.65 7.81 20.96
N LYS A 131 -12.45 7.42 20.56
CA LYS A 131 -11.47 8.32 19.92
C LYS A 131 -10.94 7.79 18.59
N THR A 132 -11.42 6.63 18.15
CA THR A 132 -10.97 6.00 16.91
C THR A 132 -11.64 6.61 15.69
N ASN A 133 -11.05 6.35 14.53
CA ASN A 133 -11.64 6.76 13.27
C ASN A 133 -13.00 6.09 13.03
N SER A 134 -13.13 4.81 13.40
CA SER A 134 -14.39 4.07 13.33
C SER A 134 -15.46 4.63 14.25
N ASP A 135 -15.12 5.00 15.49
CA ASP A 135 -16.04 5.67 16.43
C ASP A 135 -16.58 6.97 15.83
N LEU A 136 -15.68 7.78 15.25
CA LEU A 136 -16.05 9.03 14.61
C LEU A 136 -16.99 8.80 13.43
N ALA A 137 -16.67 7.85 12.55
CA ALA A 137 -17.49 7.52 11.40
C ALA A 137 -18.88 7.02 11.81
N LEU A 138 -18.97 6.15 12.81
CA LEU A 138 -20.24 5.68 13.39
C LEU A 138 -21.06 6.83 13.98
N SER A 139 -20.41 7.80 14.62
CA SER A 139 -21.11 8.93 15.22
C SER A 139 -21.82 9.86 14.21
N TYR A 140 -21.34 9.85 12.96
CA TYR A 140 -21.98 10.59 11.84
C TYR A 140 -22.97 9.75 11.03
N MET A 141 -23.05 8.46 11.30
CA MET A 141 -23.91 7.55 10.53
C MET A 141 -25.39 7.71 10.96
N ALA A 142 -26.30 7.79 9.99
CA ALA A 142 -27.72 7.77 10.26
C ALA A 142 -28.12 6.42 10.91
N PRO A 143 -29.07 6.40 11.84
CA PRO A 143 -29.50 5.15 12.51
C PRO A 143 -29.91 4.04 11.53
N GLU A 144 -30.56 4.41 10.42
CA GLU A 144 -30.98 3.48 9.38
C GLU A 144 -29.79 2.83 8.67
N ALA A 145 -28.73 3.61 8.41
CA ALA A 145 -27.51 3.10 7.81
C ALA A 145 -26.75 2.17 8.78
N ALA A 146 -26.71 2.49 10.08
CA ALA A 146 -26.13 1.62 11.10
C ALA A 146 -26.91 0.29 11.19
N ALA A 147 -28.25 0.33 11.20
CA ALA A 147 -29.08 -0.86 11.17
C ALA A 147 -28.88 -1.70 9.91
N ALA A 148 -28.66 -1.06 8.76
CA ALA A 148 -28.40 -1.77 7.51
C ALA A 148 -27.09 -2.58 7.56
N ILE A 149 -26.06 -2.11 8.28
CA ILE A 149 -24.83 -2.89 8.54
C ILE A 149 -25.15 -4.13 9.38
N GLU A 150 -25.90 -3.99 10.46
CA GLU A 150 -26.29 -5.11 11.35
C GLU A 150 -27.08 -6.18 10.61
N HIS A 151 -27.84 -5.80 9.59
CA HIS A 151 -28.62 -6.69 8.74
C HIS A 151 -27.88 -7.16 7.47
N ASN A 152 -26.57 -6.89 7.35
CA ASN A 152 -25.74 -7.27 6.20
C ASN A 152 -26.25 -6.75 4.84
N ILE A 153 -26.90 -5.59 4.81
CA ILE A 153 -27.29 -4.93 3.55
C ILE A 153 -26.05 -4.39 2.84
N PHE A 154 -25.15 -3.78 3.60
CA PHE A 154 -23.83 -3.40 3.11
C PHE A 154 -22.78 -3.55 4.22
N THR A 155 -21.53 -3.65 3.80
CA THR A 155 -20.38 -3.66 4.69
C THR A 155 -19.53 -2.42 4.39
N PRO A 156 -19.22 -1.58 5.39
CA PRO A 156 -18.27 -0.48 5.19
C PRO A 156 -16.93 -1.03 4.73
N GLY A 157 -16.31 -0.34 3.80
CA GLY A 157 -14.99 -0.70 3.30
C GLY A 157 -13.87 -0.41 4.29
N ASN A 158 -12.66 -0.66 3.83
CA ASN A 158 -11.47 -0.59 4.68
C ASN A 158 -11.22 0.77 5.34
N TYR A 159 -11.65 1.86 4.72
CA TYR A 159 -11.46 3.21 5.27
C TYR A 159 -12.24 3.48 6.56
N PHE A 160 -13.21 2.66 6.88
CA PHE A 160 -14.01 2.78 8.08
C PHE A 160 -13.24 2.28 9.32
N TYR A 161 -12.59 1.13 9.18
CA TYR A 161 -11.86 0.47 10.27
C TYR A 161 -10.35 0.62 10.16
N ASN A 162 -9.85 1.10 9.03
CA ASN A 162 -8.44 1.27 8.73
C ASN A 162 -8.16 2.69 8.25
N GLY A 163 -6.88 3.01 8.07
CA GLY A 163 -6.46 4.24 7.45
C GLY A 163 -6.66 4.25 5.95
N ILE A 164 -6.37 5.40 5.35
CA ILE A 164 -6.44 5.59 3.91
C ILE A 164 -5.49 4.62 3.20
N GLY A 165 -6.01 3.96 2.18
CA GLY A 165 -5.30 3.14 1.21
C GLY A 165 -5.73 3.52 -0.21
N HIS A 166 -5.57 2.61 -1.18
CA HIS A 166 -5.92 2.84 -2.60
C HIS A 166 -5.31 4.11 -3.18
N VAL A 167 -4.03 4.34 -2.86
CA VAL A 167 -3.27 5.51 -3.31
C VAL A 167 -2.02 5.10 -4.05
N THR A 168 -1.58 5.97 -4.96
CA THR A 168 -0.25 5.94 -5.58
C THR A 168 0.34 7.34 -5.51
N VAL A 169 1.40 7.50 -4.73
CA VAL A 169 2.08 8.79 -4.54
C VAL A 169 3.08 9.07 -5.65
N ASP A 170 3.57 10.32 -5.74
CA ASP A 170 4.58 10.72 -6.73
C ASP A 170 6.00 10.30 -6.28
N TYR A 171 6.30 9.00 -6.39
CA TYR A 171 7.64 8.45 -6.14
C TYR A 171 8.70 9.16 -6.98
N GLY A 172 8.38 9.45 -8.25
CA GLY A 172 9.29 10.10 -9.17
C GLY A 172 9.68 11.52 -8.75
N LYS A 173 8.76 12.28 -8.15
CA LYS A 173 9.07 13.61 -7.62
C LYS A 173 10.12 13.53 -6.50
N VAL A 174 9.92 12.64 -5.52
CA VAL A 174 10.88 12.49 -4.43
C VAL A 174 12.25 12.04 -4.94
N MET A 175 12.29 11.11 -5.92
CA MET A 175 13.56 10.69 -6.54
C MET A 175 14.30 11.85 -7.22
N ARG A 176 13.55 12.78 -7.84
CA ARG A 176 14.16 13.92 -8.58
C ARG A 176 14.61 15.06 -7.69
N ILE A 177 13.90 15.39 -6.61
CA ILE A 177 14.18 16.58 -5.79
C ILE A 177 14.49 16.28 -4.33
N GLY A 178 14.27 15.06 -3.87
CA GLY A 178 14.37 14.67 -2.47
C GLY A 178 13.34 15.36 -1.57
N TYR A 179 13.26 14.93 -0.32
CA TYR A 179 12.41 15.60 0.67
C TYR A 179 12.90 17.03 1.00
N LYS A 180 14.20 17.33 0.85
CA LYS A 180 14.69 18.70 0.94
C LYS A 180 14.08 19.62 -0.11
N GLY A 181 13.94 19.13 -1.36
CA GLY A 181 13.27 19.89 -2.40
C GLY A 181 11.80 20.15 -2.08
N ILE A 182 11.10 19.14 -1.56
CA ILE A 182 9.70 19.29 -1.11
C ILE A 182 9.60 20.31 0.04
N ILE A 183 10.48 20.23 1.04
CA ILE A 183 10.54 21.22 2.15
C ILE A 183 10.75 22.63 1.61
N ALA A 184 11.62 22.81 0.62
CA ALA A 184 11.85 24.12 0.01
C ALA A 184 10.58 24.66 -0.70
N GLU A 185 9.89 23.82 -1.48
CA GLU A 185 8.60 24.20 -2.10
C GLU A 185 7.56 24.58 -1.06
N VAL A 186 7.44 23.80 0.02
CA VAL A 186 6.48 24.09 1.11
C VAL A 186 6.85 25.37 1.86
N GLN A 187 8.14 25.65 2.06
CA GLN A 187 8.60 26.88 2.69
C GLN A 187 8.28 28.12 1.83
N GLU A 188 8.36 28.00 0.50
CA GLU A 188 7.92 29.05 -0.42
C GLU A 188 6.42 29.31 -0.28
N GLU A 189 5.59 28.28 -0.14
CA GLU A 189 4.15 28.43 0.08
C GLU A 189 3.83 29.01 1.46
N LEU A 190 4.58 28.65 2.51
CA LEU A 190 4.45 29.27 3.84
C LEU A 190 4.75 30.76 3.81
N ASN A 191 5.78 31.17 3.07
CA ASN A 191 6.14 32.59 2.93
C ASN A 191 5.06 33.43 2.20
N LYS A 192 4.16 32.78 1.45
CA LYS A 192 3.02 33.43 0.78
C LYS A 192 1.77 33.51 1.65
N CYS A 193 1.73 32.80 2.80
CA CYS A 193 0.58 32.83 3.69
C CYS A 193 0.41 34.21 4.33
N ASN A 194 -0.80 34.76 4.21
CA ASN A 194 -1.12 36.07 4.78
C ASN A 194 -2.04 35.88 5.99
N VAL A 195 -1.64 36.42 7.14
CA VAL A 195 -2.39 36.31 8.41
C VAL A 195 -3.82 36.86 8.33
N TYR A 196 -4.11 37.71 7.35
CA TYR A 196 -5.46 38.25 7.12
C TYR A 196 -6.36 37.37 6.28
N ASP A 197 -5.86 36.28 5.70
CA ASP A 197 -6.68 35.35 4.91
C ASP A 197 -7.53 34.48 5.84
N ALA A 198 -8.78 34.23 5.44
CA ALA A 198 -9.73 33.47 6.25
C ALA A 198 -9.29 32.02 6.52
N ASP A 199 -8.50 31.44 5.64
CA ASP A 199 -7.97 30.08 5.72
C ASP A 199 -6.52 30.00 6.22
N TYR A 200 -5.92 31.15 6.64
CA TYR A 200 -4.54 31.23 7.07
C TYR A 200 -4.15 30.15 8.08
N ALA A 201 -4.89 30.03 9.17
CA ALA A 201 -4.55 29.10 10.24
C ALA A 201 -4.53 27.63 9.72
N LYS A 202 -5.53 27.25 8.94
CA LYS A 202 -5.65 25.90 8.37
C LYS A 202 -4.53 25.61 7.37
N ARG A 203 -4.26 26.56 6.48
CA ARG A 203 -3.21 26.44 5.46
C ARG A 203 -1.82 26.38 6.08
N HIS A 204 -1.54 27.28 7.01
CA HIS A 204 -0.26 27.34 7.72
C HIS A 204 0.02 26.04 8.48
N GLU A 205 -0.95 25.58 9.26
CA GLU A 205 -0.87 24.33 10.03
C GLU A 205 -0.59 23.11 9.14
N PHE A 206 -1.28 23.05 7.99
CA PHE A 206 -1.07 21.97 7.03
C PHE A 206 0.35 21.98 6.44
N LEU A 207 0.84 23.14 6.02
CA LEU A 207 2.17 23.28 5.43
C LEU A 207 3.27 22.97 6.47
N GLU A 208 3.14 23.43 7.71
CA GLU A 208 4.07 23.04 8.79
C GLU A 208 4.06 21.54 9.03
N SER A 209 2.89 20.90 8.99
CA SER A 209 2.73 19.46 9.17
C SER A 209 3.44 18.65 8.07
N ILE A 210 3.46 19.16 6.84
CA ILE A 210 4.24 18.55 5.74
C ILE A 210 5.74 18.61 6.07
N ILE A 211 6.25 19.75 6.54
CA ILE A 211 7.67 19.90 6.90
C ILE A 211 8.06 18.95 8.04
N ILE A 212 7.23 18.82 9.07
CA ILE A 212 7.44 17.88 10.17
C ILE A 212 7.55 16.46 9.63
N SER A 213 6.59 16.03 8.79
CA SER A 213 6.57 14.70 8.21
C SER A 213 7.77 14.42 7.31
N CYS A 214 8.17 15.38 6.47
CA CYS A 214 9.37 15.26 5.62
C CYS A 214 10.65 15.09 6.45
N ASN A 215 10.82 15.90 7.50
CA ASN A 215 11.97 15.79 8.40
C ASN A 215 12.00 14.45 9.14
N ALA A 216 10.85 13.94 9.55
CA ALA A 216 10.72 12.62 10.17
C ALA A 216 11.24 11.50 9.25
N VAL A 217 10.87 11.54 7.96
CA VAL A 217 11.36 10.59 6.94
C VAL A 217 12.86 10.70 6.74
N ILE A 218 13.41 11.91 6.66
CA ILE A 218 14.85 12.15 6.54
C ILE A 218 15.59 11.55 7.75
N ASN A 219 15.12 11.81 8.97
CA ASN A 219 15.70 11.28 10.19
C ASN A 219 15.65 9.75 10.25
N TYR A 220 14.55 9.15 9.81
CA TYR A 220 14.41 7.70 9.74
C TYR A 220 15.46 7.06 8.80
N ALA A 221 15.65 7.62 7.61
CA ALA A 221 16.68 7.14 6.69
C ALA A 221 18.09 7.28 7.28
N ARG A 222 18.38 8.38 7.97
CA ARG A 222 19.66 8.59 8.67
C ARG A 222 19.90 7.57 9.78
N ARG A 223 18.86 7.12 10.48
CA ARG A 223 18.96 6.02 11.45
C ARG A 223 19.44 4.74 10.78
N TYR A 224 18.91 4.40 9.59
CA TYR A 224 19.39 3.26 8.81
C TYR A 224 20.82 3.45 8.31
N ALA A 225 21.22 4.65 7.91
CA ALA A 225 22.59 4.94 7.52
C ALA A 225 23.57 4.66 8.66
N ASN A 226 23.25 5.13 9.87
CA ASN A 226 24.06 4.91 11.07
C ASN A 226 24.12 3.43 11.44
N LEU A 227 22.98 2.73 11.46
CA LEU A 227 22.92 1.30 11.76
C LEU A 227 23.77 0.48 10.78
N ALA A 228 23.64 0.75 9.47
CA ALA A 228 24.43 0.06 8.44
C ALA A 228 25.93 0.30 8.61
N TYR A 229 26.33 1.53 8.93
CA TYR A 229 27.71 1.87 9.21
C TYR A 229 28.26 1.14 10.44
N GLU A 230 27.53 1.13 11.54
CA GLU A 230 27.91 0.40 12.76
C GLU A 230 28.04 -1.11 12.52
N MET A 231 27.11 -1.70 11.78
CA MET A 231 27.17 -3.10 11.39
C MET A 231 28.39 -3.39 10.49
N ALA A 232 28.72 -2.48 9.56
CA ALA A 232 29.90 -2.60 8.72
C ALA A 232 31.21 -2.62 9.53
N GLN A 233 31.32 -1.82 10.61
CA GLN A 233 32.49 -1.82 11.48
C GLN A 233 32.69 -3.15 12.22
N LYS A 234 31.61 -3.85 12.51
CA LYS A 234 31.62 -5.15 13.22
C LYS A 234 31.67 -6.34 12.27
N CYS A 235 31.40 -6.13 10.97
CA CYS A 235 31.31 -7.21 10.00
C CYS A 235 32.67 -7.73 9.58
N THR A 236 32.90 -9.05 9.75
CA THR A 236 34.14 -9.74 9.37
C THR A 236 34.15 -10.22 7.93
N ASN A 237 32.97 -10.41 7.31
CA ASN A 237 32.88 -10.78 5.91
C ASN A 237 33.14 -9.54 5.02
N PRO A 238 34.19 -9.53 4.19
CA PRO A 238 34.57 -8.35 3.43
C PRO A 238 33.50 -7.91 2.39
N THR A 239 32.85 -8.87 1.76
CA THR A 239 31.77 -8.58 0.78
C THR A 239 30.57 -7.92 1.49
N ARG A 240 30.09 -8.51 2.58
CA ARG A 240 28.97 -7.95 3.35
C ARG A 240 29.32 -6.60 3.96
N LYS A 241 30.56 -6.44 4.45
CA LYS A 241 31.05 -5.14 4.95
C LYS A 241 30.92 -4.05 3.87
N GLN A 242 31.36 -4.35 2.64
CA GLN A 242 31.27 -3.40 1.54
C GLN A 242 29.80 -3.08 1.18
N GLU A 243 28.93 -4.09 1.15
CA GLU A 243 27.48 -3.88 0.94
C GLU A 243 26.89 -2.95 2.00
N LEU A 244 27.20 -3.19 3.28
CA LEU A 244 26.72 -2.36 4.39
C LEU A 244 27.21 -0.90 4.29
N LEU A 245 28.45 -0.68 3.84
CA LEU A 245 28.97 0.67 3.58
C LEU A 245 28.24 1.36 2.42
N VAL A 246 27.88 0.64 1.37
CA VAL A 246 27.06 1.16 0.26
C VAL A 246 25.66 1.50 0.76
N ILE A 247 25.03 0.62 1.52
CA ILE A 247 23.71 0.87 2.15
C ILE A 247 23.78 2.12 3.04
N ALA A 248 24.80 2.25 3.89
CA ALA A 248 24.98 3.43 4.73
C ALA A 248 25.08 4.72 3.92
N ASN A 249 25.85 4.72 2.83
CA ASN A 249 25.99 5.87 1.95
C ASN A 249 24.69 6.20 1.22
N ASN A 250 23.97 5.20 0.73
CA ASN A 250 22.68 5.41 0.07
C ASN A 250 21.68 6.01 1.05
N CYS A 251 21.49 5.43 2.22
CA CYS A 251 20.56 5.94 3.25
C CYS A 251 20.95 7.31 3.82
N ALA A 252 22.23 7.68 3.78
CA ALA A 252 22.69 9.02 4.15
C ALA A 252 22.34 10.07 3.08
N ASN A 253 22.15 9.65 1.81
CA ASN A 253 21.78 10.53 0.72
C ASN A 253 20.26 10.58 0.49
N VAL A 254 19.62 9.42 0.38
CA VAL A 254 18.20 9.33 0.02
C VAL A 254 17.33 8.83 1.18
N PRO A 255 16.09 9.28 1.25
CA PRO A 255 15.32 10.16 0.36
C PRO A 255 15.47 11.67 0.63
N GLU A 256 16.45 12.09 1.44
CA GLU A 256 16.70 13.50 1.76
C GLU A 256 17.01 14.32 0.50
N ASN A 257 17.94 13.84 -0.32
CA ASN A 257 18.41 14.49 -1.55
C ASN A 257 17.94 13.71 -2.79
N PRO A 258 18.09 14.27 -4.01
CA PRO A 258 17.86 13.55 -5.25
C PRO A 258 18.64 12.24 -5.34
N ALA A 259 18.01 11.21 -5.90
CA ALA A 259 18.69 9.95 -6.18
C ALA A 259 19.75 10.10 -7.28
N ARG A 260 20.97 9.61 -7.05
CA ARG A 260 22.10 9.76 -7.97
C ARG A 260 22.21 8.62 -8.98
N ASN A 261 21.64 7.46 -8.65
CA ASN A 261 21.76 6.24 -9.42
C ASN A 261 20.56 5.31 -9.20
N PHE A 262 20.51 4.19 -9.93
CA PHE A 262 19.41 3.23 -9.85
C PHE A 262 19.21 2.62 -8.45
N TYR A 263 20.29 2.29 -7.76
CA TYR A 263 20.20 1.70 -6.41
C TYR A 263 19.57 2.69 -5.41
N GLU A 264 20.00 3.94 -5.43
CA GLU A 264 19.38 5.00 -4.60
C GLU A 264 17.93 5.28 -4.97
N ALA A 265 17.58 5.26 -6.26
CA ALA A 265 16.19 5.41 -6.69
C ALA A 265 15.32 4.26 -6.17
N CYS A 266 15.82 3.03 -6.21
CA CYS A 266 15.16 1.85 -5.64
C CYS A 266 15.03 1.94 -4.10
N GLN A 267 16.06 2.40 -3.40
CA GLN A 267 15.99 2.61 -1.95
C GLN A 267 15.03 3.75 -1.58
N THR A 268 14.99 4.82 -2.36
CA THR A 268 14.00 5.91 -2.20
C THR A 268 12.58 5.39 -2.35
N PHE A 269 12.33 4.64 -3.44
CA PHE A 269 11.03 3.99 -3.65
C PHE A 269 10.62 3.16 -2.44
N TRP A 270 11.52 2.30 -1.96
CA TRP A 270 11.19 1.40 -0.87
C TRP A 270 10.91 2.14 0.44
N PHE A 271 11.69 3.14 0.79
CA PHE A 271 11.41 3.95 1.97
C PHE A 271 10.02 4.59 1.90
N ILE A 272 9.65 5.19 0.78
CA ILE A 272 8.32 5.80 0.62
C ILE A 272 7.23 4.74 0.77
N GLN A 273 7.32 3.64 0.04
CA GLN A 273 6.34 2.55 0.06
C GLN A 273 6.13 1.99 1.48
N MET A 274 7.20 1.74 2.18
CA MET A 274 7.17 1.19 3.53
C MET A 274 6.65 2.20 4.56
N LEU A 275 7.06 3.48 4.46
CA LEU A 275 6.64 4.54 5.39
C LEU A 275 5.15 4.86 5.28
N LEU A 276 4.58 4.81 4.09
CA LEU A 276 3.13 4.90 3.90
C LEU A 276 2.39 3.76 4.64
N GLN A 277 2.99 2.57 4.70
CA GLN A 277 2.45 1.43 5.45
C GLN A 277 2.63 1.55 6.97
N ILE A 278 3.56 2.38 7.44
CA ILE A 278 3.69 2.75 8.86
C ILE A 278 2.69 3.85 9.22
N GLU A 279 2.44 4.79 8.33
CA GLU A 279 1.49 5.87 8.57
C GLU A 279 0.06 5.38 8.63
N SER A 280 -0.33 4.48 7.72
CA SER A 280 -1.71 4.03 7.56
C SER A 280 -1.83 2.51 7.57
N SER A 281 -2.88 1.98 8.21
CA SER A 281 -3.26 0.57 8.10
C SER A 281 -4.03 0.25 6.81
N GLY A 282 -4.39 1.25 6.00
CA GLY A 282 -5.06 1.05 4.72
C GLY A 282 -4.25 0.17 3.77
N HIS A 283 -4.91 -0.67 2.98
CA HIS A 283 -4.26 -1.50 1.97
C HIS A 283 -4.28 -0.86 0.59
N SER A 284 -3.74 -1.55 -0.43
CA SER A 284 -3.72 -1.08 -1.83
C SER A 284 -2.90 0.20 -2.05
N ILE A 285 -1.87 0.42 -1.21
CA ILE A 285 -0.87 1.45 -1.45
C ILE A 285 0.03 0.93 -2.56
N SER A 286 -0.13 1.47 -3.76
CA SER A 286 0.35 0.88 -5.01
C SER A 286 1.55 1.62 -5.58
N ALA A 287 2.45 0.86 -6.20
CA ALA A 287 3.66 1.39 -6.82
C ALA A 287 3.38 2.17 -8.12
N GLY A 288 2.22 1.91 -8.75
CA GLY A 288 1.87 2.52 -10.03
C GLY A 288 2.83 2.12 -11.16
N ARG A 289 3.15 3.06 -12.04
CA ARG A 289 3.98 2.83 -13.24
C ARG A 289 5.48 2.76 -12.90
N PHE A 290 5.84 1.76 -12.15
CA PHE A 290 7.18 1.55 -11.59
C PHE A 290 8.29 1.52 -12.65
N ASP A 291 8.04 0.86 -13.76
CA ASP A 291 8.95 0.75 -14.89
C ASP A 291 9.19 2.10 -15.62
N GLN A 292 8.35 3.13 -15.41
CA GLN A 292 8.51 4.43 -16.05
C GLN A 292 9.36 5.38 -15.20
N TYR A 293 9.05 5.57 -13.93
CA TYR A 293 9.79 6.55 -13.11
C TYR A 293 11.18 6.07 -12.68
N LEU A 294 11.45 4.77 -12.69
CA LEU A 294 12.78 4.20 -12.43
C LEU A 294 13.63 4.04 -13.68
N TYR A 295 13.02 3.96 -14.88
CA TYR A 295 13.76 3.72 -16.12
C TYR A 295 14.88 4.73 -16.40
N PRO A 296 14.73 6.04 -16.17
CA PRO A 296 15.82 6.99 -16.41
C PRO A 296 17.10 6.66 -15.61
N TYR A 297 16.95 6.21 -14.36
CA TYR A 297 18.07 5.82 -13.49
C TYR A 297 18.72 4.50 -13.96
N TYR A 298 17.88 3.52 -14.34
CA TYR A 298 18.34 2.27 -14.91
C TYR A 298 19.12 2.50 -16.20
N LYS A 299 18.50 3.20 -17.15
CA LYS A 299 19.11 3.48 -18.46
C LYS A 299 20.44 4.22 -18.33
N ASN A 300 20.49 5.26 -17.51
CA ASN A 300 21.72 6.02 -17.28
C ASN A 300 22.83 5.13 -16.70
N GLY A 301 22.50 4.25 -15.72
CA GLY A 301 23.47 3.34 -15.13
C GLY A 301 24.01 2.30 -16.13
N ILE A 302 23.16 1.77 -17.00
CA ILE A 302 23.57 0.85 -18.08
C ILE A 302 24.44 1.57 -19.12
N ASP A 303 24.00 2.73 -19.60
CA ASP A 303 24.68 3.47 -20.67
C ASP A 303 26.10 3.92 -20.25
N ASN A 304 26.29 4.29 -18.98
CA ASN A 304 27.60 4.74 -18.47
C ASN A 304 28.43 3.60 -17.83
N GLY A 305 27.91 2.37 -17.81
CA GLY A 305 28.61 1.19 -17.30
C GLY A 305 28.71 1.10 -15.77
N SER A 306 28.02 1.96 -15.01
CA SER A 306 28.00 1.91 -13.54
C SER A 306 27.00 0.89 -12.97
N LEU A 307 26.12 0.34 -13.79
CA LEU A 307 25.13 -0.66 -13.44
C LEU A 307 25.18 -1.83 -14.43
N THR A 308 25.19 -3.06 -13.94
CA THR A 308 24.95 -4.23 -14.77
C THR A 308 23.49 -4.64 -14.73
N ARG A 309 23.02 -5.30 -15.77
CA ARG A 309 21.64 -5.80 -15.85
C ARG A 309 21.36 -6.84 -14.77
N GLU A 310 22.34 -7.68 -14.45
CA GLU A 310 22.27 -8.70 -13.42
C GLU A 310 22.11 -8.08 -12.02
N PHE A 311 22.88 -7.04 -11.72
CA PHE A 311 22.78 -6.35 -10.43
C PHE A 311 21.46 -5.56 -10.31
N ALA A 312 20.99 -4.96 -11.40
CA ALA A 312 19.67 -4.34 -11.44
C ALA A 312 18.55 -5.36 -11.14
N GLN A 313 18.64 -6.56 -11.73
CA GLN A 313 17.69 -7.64 -11.44
C GLN A 313 17.74 -8.07 -9.97
N GLU A 314 18.92 -8.23 -9.40
CA GLU A 314 19.06 -8.60 -7.98
C GLU A 314 18.44 -7.55 -7.05
N ILE A 315 18.61 -6.26 -7.34
CA ILE A 315 17.97 -5.16 -6.59
C ILE A 315 16.44 -5.24 -6.70
N LEU A 316 15.90 -5.48 -7.90
CA LEU A 316 14.47 -5.65 -8.10
C LEU A 316 13.92 -6.86 -7.36
N ASP A 317 14.61 -8.00 -7.44
CA ASP A 317 14.23 -9.20 -6.72
C ASP A 317 14.18 -8.96 -5.20
N CYS A 318 15.14 -8.19 -4.66
CA CYS A 318 15.10 -7.75 -3.25
C CYS A 318 13.84 -6.92 -2.95
N ILE A 319 13.43 -5.99 -3.83
CA ILE A 319 12.20 -5.21 -3.67
C ILE A 319 10.98 -6.12 -3.70
N TRP A 320 10.91 -7.12 -4.60
CA TRP A 320 9.81 -8.08 -4.66
C TRP A 320 9.69 -8.88 -3.36
N VAL A 321 10.80 -9.30 -2.79
CA VAL A 321 10.81 -9.94 -1.46
C VAL A 321 10.30 -8.97 -0.39
N LYS A 322 10.75 -7.72 -0.42
CA LYS A 322 10.33 -6.67 0.54
C LYS A 322 8.84 -6.36 0.49
N PHE A 323 8.19 -6.40 -0.67
CA PHE A 323 6.74 -6.25 -0.75
C PHE A 323 5.99 -7.29 0.10
N ASN A 324 6.56 -8.47 0.28
CA ASN A 324 5.99 -9.56 1.07
C ASN A 324 6.44 -9.54 2.54
N ASP A 325 7.35 -8.65 2.91
CA ASP A 325 7.75 -8.39 4.30
C ASP A 325 6.73 -7.48 5.03
N LEU A 326 5.95 -6.71 4.28
CA LEU A 326 4.88 -5.87 4.80
C LEU A 326 3.61 -6.70 5.06
N ASN A 327 3.01 -6.50 6.23
CA ASN A 327 1.79 -7.20 6.59
C ASN A 327 0.87 -6.33 7.45
N LYS A 328 -0.42 -6.67 7.49
CA LYS A 328 -1.45 -6.00 8.29
C LYS A 328 -2.43 -7.02 8.84
N ALA A 329 -2.69 -6.97 10.13
CA ALA A 329 -3.75 -7.77 10.74
C ALA A 329 -5.12 -7.14 10.42
N ARG A 330 -6.11 -7.99 10.24
CA ARG A 330 -7.53 -7.67 10.06
C ARG A 330 -8.36 -8.54 10.99
N ASP A 331 -9.61 -8.17 11.20
CA ASP A 331 -10.57 -9.05 11.89
C ASP A 331 -10.76 -10.38 11.12
N GLU A 332 -11.26 -11.40 11.82
CA GLU A 332 -11.38 -12.75 11.27
C GLU A 332 -12.25 -12.79 10.00
N ALA A 333 -13.39 -12.08 9.99
CA ALA A 333 -14.30 -12.07 8.86
C ALA A 333 -13.66 -11.45 7.60
N SER A 334 -12.95 -10.33 7.77
CA SER A 334 -12.18 -9.70 6.70
C SER A 334 -11.02 -10.59 6.23
N SER A 335 -10.38 -11.33 7.14
CA SER A 335 -9.30 -12.25 6.79
C SER A 335 -9.77 -13.39 5.88
N TYR A 336 -10.99 -13.90 6.06
CA TYR A 336 -11.55 -14.89 5.13
C TYR A 336 -11.77 -14.32 3.72
N GLY A 337 -12.17 -13.05 3.60
CA GLY A 337 -12.34 -12.38 2.30
C GLY A 337 -11.03 -12.05 1.59
N PHE A 338 -9.95 -11.86 2.33
CA PHE A 338 -8.65 -11.40 1.82
C PHE A 338 -7.49 -12.35 2.20
N ALA A 339 -7.77 -13.64 2.34
CA ALA A 339 -6.81 -14.64 2.79
C ALA A 339 -5.49 -14.62 2.00
N GLY A 340 -4.38 -14.97 2.67
CA GLY A 340 -3.04 -15.02 2.09
C GLY A 340 -2.19 -13.77 2.37
N TYR A 341 -2.55 -12.99 3.38
CA TYR A 341 -1.83 -11.78 3.82
C TYR A 341 -1.69 -10.71 2.71
N SER A 342 -2.65 -10.66 1.80
CA SER A 342 -2.59 -9.75 0.66
C SER A 342 -2.80 -8.29 1.07
N LEU A 343 -1.90 -7.41 0.60
CA LEU A 343 -2.01 -5.96 0.76
C LEU A 343 -2.38 -5.25 -0.56
N PHE A 344 -2.55 -5.98 -1.65
CA PHE A 344 -2.91 -5.45 -2.97
C PHE A 344 -2.04 -4.27 -3.42
N GLN A 345 -0.73 -4.38 -3.19
CA GLN A 345 0.26 -3.39 -3.61
C GLN A 345 0.52 -3.53 -5.11
N ASN A 346 -0.28 -2.86 -5.94
CA ASN A 346 -0.20 -3.04 -7.40
C ASN A 346 1.02 -2.33 -7.99
N LEU A 347 1.66 -3.00 -8.94
CA LEU A 347 2.75 -2.48 -9.75
C LEU A 347 2.38 -2.67 -11.22
N THR A 348 2.40 -1.58 -11.98
CA THR A 348 1.96 -1.58 -13.38
C THR A 348 3.15 -1.38 -14.32
N ALA A 349 3.24 -2.18 -15.38
CA ALA A 349 4.25 -2.06 -16.43
C ALA A 349 3.65 -1.98 -17.84
N GLY A 350 4.39 -1.40 -18.79
CA GLY A 350 4.00 -1.30 -20.19
C GLY A 350 2.94 -0.23 -20.48
N GLY A 351 2.15 -0.44 -21.53
CA GLY A 351 1.09 0.48 -21.96
C GLY A 351 1.60 1.68 -22.76
N GLN A 352 0.76 2.70 -22.87
CA GLN A 352 1.10 3.96 -23.58
C GLN A 352 1.67 4.99 -22.60
N ASN A 353 2.52 5.90 -23.14
CA ASN A 353 2.88 7.15 -22.47
C ASN A 353 1.87 8.27 -22.83
N ALA A 354 2.04 9.48 -22.28
CA ALA A 354 1.14 10.62 -22.50
C ALA A 354 0.94 10.96 -23.97
N GLU A 355 1.97 10.75 -24.82
CA GLU A 355 1.97 11.02 -26.26
C GLU A 355 1.29 9.90 -27.08
N GLY A 356 0.92 8.78 -26.47
CA GLY A 356 0.31 7.62 -27.14
C GLY A 356 1.33 6.73 -27.83
N ILE A 357 2.58 6.75 -27.38
CA ILE A 357 3.66 5.88 -27.86
C ILE A 357 3.82 4.73 -26.87
N ASP A 358 4.21 3.55 -27.36
CA ASP A 358 4.51 2.41 -26.50
C ASP A 358 5.59 2.74 -25.48
N ALA A 359 5.27 2.49 -24.20
CA ALA A 359 6.11 2.80 -23.05
C ALA A 359 6.88 1.59 -22.52
N THR A 360 6.75 0.42 -23.15
CA THR A 360 7.55 -0.76 -22.80
C THR A 360 9.03 -0.46 -22.90
N ASN A 361 9.79 -0.84 -21.90
CA ASN A 361 11.24 -0.61 -21.82
C ASN A 361 11.95 -1.81 -21.17
N ASP A 362 13.29 -1.82 -21.13
CA ASP A 362 14.07 -2.95 -20.60
C ASP A 362 13.73 -3.26 -19.12
N LEU A 363 13.39 -2.23 -18.34
CA LEU A 363 13.00 -2.42 -16.95
C LEU A 363 11.65 -3.14 -16.82
N SER A 364 10.72 -2.96 -17.79
CA SER A 364 9.45 -3.71 -17.81
C SER A 364 9.70 -5.22 -17.86
N PHE A 365 10.71 -5.67 -18.62
CA PHE A 365 11.11 -7.09 -18.68
C PHE A 365 11.73 -7.59 -17.38
N LEU A 366 12.55 -6.77 -16.71
CA LEU A 366 13.15 -7.14 -15.42
C LEU A 366 12.09 -7.23 -14.33
N CYS A 367 11.03 -6.41 -14.35
CA CYS A 367 9.90 -6.51 -13.42
C CYS A 367 9.14 -7.83 -13.59
N ILE A 368 8.88 -8.25 -14.84
CA ILE A 368 8.28 -9.57 -15.13
C ILE A 368 9.18 -10.67 -14.57
N GLN A 369 10.48 -10.57 -14.82
CA GLN A 369 11.44 -11.57 -14.37
C GLN A 369 11.54 -11.66 -12.84
N ALA A 370 11.46 -10.52 -12.13
CA ALA A 370 11.41 -10.51 -10.66
C ALA A 370 10.19 -11.27 -10.12
N SER A 371 9.02 -11.14 -10.76
CA SER A 371 7.84 -11.93 -10.44
C SER A 371 8.05 -13.43 -10.72
N MET A 372 8.73 -13.78 -11.83
CA MET A 372 9.07 -15.18 -12.15
C MET A 372 10.08 -15.78 -11.14
N HIS A 373 11.05 -15.00 -10.66
CA HIS A 373 12.02 -15.45 -9.67
C HIS A 373 11.39 -15.66 -8.30
N THR A 374 10.63 -14.68 -7.85
CA THR A 374 10.12 -14.70 -6.48
C THR A 374 8.91 -15.60 -6.34
N GLN A 375 7.98 -15.60 -7.30
CA GLN A 375 6.72 -16.35 -7.26
C GLN A 375 5.97 -16.10 -5.94
N LEU A 376 5.93 -14.84 -5.51
CA LEU A 376 5.29 -14.38 -4.28
C LEU A 376 4.00 -13.61 -4.60
N PRO A 377 3.03 -13.53 -3.69
CA PRO A 377 1.75 -12.87 -3.94
C PRO A 377 1.86 -11.35 -4.13
N ALA A 378 2.89 -10.71 -3.60
CA ALA A 378 3.14 -9.28 -3.79
C ALA A 378 4.46 -9.01 -4.54
N PRO A 379 4.50 -7.94 -5.35
CA PRO A 379 3.40 -7.02 -5.66
C PRO A 379 2.33 -7.69 -6.53
N SER A 380 1.07 -7.20 -6.45
CA SER A 380 0.05 -7.50 -7.46
C SER A 380 0.53 -6.91 -8.78
N PHE A 381 1.01 -7.75 -9.69
CA PHE A 381 1.66 -7.30 -10.90
C PHE A 381 0.70 -7.20 -12.08
N SER A 382 0.59 -6.01 -12.64
CA SER A 382 -0.29 -5.68 -13.76
C SER A 382 0.50 -5.25 -14.98
N VAL A 383 0.03 -5.64 -16.16
CA VAL A 383 0.58 -5.19 -17.44
C VAL A 383 -0.50 -4.51 -18.27
N ARG A 384 -0.15 -3.41 -18.88
CA ARG A 384 -1.00 -2.69 -19.81
C ARG A 384 -0.65 -3.10 -21.22
N ILE A 385 -1.66 -3.46 -21.99
CA ILE A 385 -1.53 -3.93 -23.37
C ILE A 385 -2.41 -3.11 -24.31
N TRP A 386 -2.02 -3.01 -25.58
CA TRP A 386 -2.72 -2.35 -26.66
C TRP A 386 -2.20 -2.84 -28.01
N ASN A 387 -2.78 -2.38 -29.13
CA ASN A 387 -2.38 -2.83 -30.48
C ASN A 387 -0.91 -2.53 -30.83
N GLY A 388 -0.30 -1.55 -30.20
CA GLY A 388 1.13 -1.21 -30.38
C GLY A 388 2.09 -1.91 -29.41
N THR A 389 1.61 -2.80 -28.53
CA THR A 389 2.46 -3.52 -27.58
C THR A 389 3.42 -4.46 -28.33
N PRO A 390 4.74 -4.43 -28.03
CA PRO A 390 5.72 -5.32 -28.65
C PRO A 390 5.43 -6.79 -28.37
N ASN A 391 5.57 -7.64 -29.41
CA ASN A 391 5.35 -9.08 -29.29
C ASN A 391 6.28 -9.71 -28.24
N GLU A 392 7.53 -9.26 -28.16
CA GLU A 392 8.51 -9.73 -27.17
C GLU A 392 8.00 -9.50 -25.74
N PHE A 393 7.31 -8.39 -25.48
CA PHE A 393 6.71 -8.12 -24.17
C PHE A 393 5.53 -9.05 -23.88
N LEU A 394 4.62 -9.26 -24.86
CA LEU A 394 3.51 -10.20 -24.73
C LEU A 394 3.99 -11.64 -24.48
N ILE A 395 5.03 -12.08 -25.17
CA ILE A 395 5.64 -13.39 -24.96
C ILE A 395 6.19 -13.50 -23.54
N LYS A 396 6.88 -12.46 -23.06
CA LYS A 396 7.42 -12.45 -21.70
C LYS A 396 6.32 -12.47 -20.63
N CYS A 397 5.23 -11.74 -20.84
CA CYS A 397 4.05 -11.81 -19.99
C CYS A 397 3.44 -13.22 -19.96
N ALA A 398 3.33 -13.88 -21.13
CA ALA A 398 2.84 -15.25 -21.22
C ALA A 398 3.77 -16.26 -20.52
N GLU A 399 5.09 -16.04 -20.53
CA GLU A 399 6.04 -16.85 -19.75
C GLU A 399 5.75 -16.77 -18.25
N LEU A 400 5.45 -15.58 -17.71
CA LEU A 400 5.04 -15.41 -16.32
C LEU A 400 3.70 -16.08 -16.05
N THR A 401 2.69 -15.87 -16.91
CA THR A 401 1.38 -16.53 -16.77
C THR A 401 1.51 -18.05 -16.68
N ARG A 402 2.39 -18.63 -17.50
CA ARG A 402 2.64 -20.08 -17.53
C ARG A 402 3.24 -20.63 -16.22
N THR A 403 3.81 -19.79 -15.36
CA THR A 403 4.32 -20.25 -14.05
C THR A 403 3.21 -20.68 -13.08
N GLY A 404 1.95 -20.28 -13.34
CA GLY A 404 0.80 -20.65 -12.53
C GLY A 404 0.59 -19.79 -11.28
N VAL A 405 1.37 -18.71 -11.10
CA VAL A 405 1.24 -17.83 -9.92
C VAL A 405 0.07 -16.84 -9.97
N GLY A 406 -0.74 -16.87 -11.04
CA GLY A 406 -1.89 -15.96 -11.20
C GLY A 406 -1.51 -14.55 -11.67
N LEU A 407 -0.29 -14.33 -12.13
CA LEU A 407 0.25 -13.06 -12.61
C LEU A 407 0.73 -13.18 -14.06
N PRO A 408 0.82 -12.05 -14.80
CA PRO A 408 0.29 -10.71 -14.48
C PRO A 408 -1.22 -10.61 -14.74
N ALA A 409 -1.88 -9.57 -14.19
CA ALA A 409 -3.18 -9.15 -14.64
C ALA A 409 -3.03 -8.27 -15.91
N TYR A 410 -3.89 -8.50 -16.92
CA TYR A 410 -3.83 -7.79 -18.19
C TYR A 410 -4.89 -6.70 -18.29
N TYR A 411 -4.49 -5.48 -18.63
CA TYR A 411 -5.35 -4.32 -18.77
C TYR A 411 -5.24 -3.73 -20.17
N ASN A 412 -6.40 -3.60 -20.85
CA ASN A 412 -6.46 -3.14 -22.24
C ASN A 412 -6.61 -1.62 -22.31
N ASP A 413 -5.57 -0.93 -22.78
CA ASP A 413 -5.54 0.52 -22.96
C ASP A 413 -6.65 1.02 -23.89
N GLU A 414 -7.04 0.24 -24.91
CA GLU A 414 -8.06 0.62 -25.90
C GLU A 414 -9.47 0.68 -25.29
N VAL A 415 -9.69 0.03 -24.16
CA VAL A 415 -10.95 0.07 -23.40
C VAL A 415 -10.86 1.07 -22.26
N ILE A 416 -9.78 1.03 -21.49
CA ILE A 416 -9.66 1.78 -20.24
C ILE A 416 -9.43 3.27 -20.50
N ILE A 417 -8.60 3.64 -21.48
CA ILE A 417 -8.35 5.05 -21.80
C ILE A 417 -9.65 5.80 -22.17
N PRO A 418 -10.47 5.30 -23.12
CA PRO A 418 -11.77 5.94 -23.40
C PRO A 418 -12.71 5.95 -22.20
N ALA A 419 -12.73 4.92 -21.37
CA ALA A 419 -13.55 4.86 -20.16
C ALA A 419 -13.15 5.95 -19.14
N LEU A 420 -11.87 6.17 -18.92
CA LEU A 420 -11.39 7.27 -18.07
C LEU A 420 -11.72 8.64 -18.65
N MET A 421 -11.56 8.81 -19.97
CA MET A 421 -11.92 10.06 -20.65
C MET A 421 -13.42 10.38 -20.54
N SER A 422 -14.29 9.38 -20.59
CA SER A 422 -15.74 9.58 -20.41
C SER A 422 -16.11 10.10 -19.02
N ARG A 423 -15.21 9.97 -18.05
CA ARG A 423 -15.33 10.52 -16.69
C ARG A 423 -14.62 11.87 -16.50
N GLY A 424 -14.15 12.50 -17.58
CA GLY A 424 -13.53 13.82 -17.57
C GLY A 424 -12.02 13.83 -17.36
N VAL A 425 -11.36 12.67 -17.37
CA VAL A 425 -9.90 12.60 -17.35
C VAL A 425 -9.34 13.05 -18.71
N THR A 426 -8.31 13.89 -18.74
CA THR A 426 -7.68 14.31 -19.99
C THR A 426 -7.06 13.12 -20.72
N LEU A 427 -6.93 13.16 -22.05
CA LEU A 427 -6.33 12.08 -22.83
C LEU A 427 -4.91 11.76 -22.37
N ALA A 428 -4.10 12.78 -22.09
CA ALA A 428 -2.73 12.61 -21.62
C ALA A 428 -2.69 11.89 -20.26
N ASP A 429 -3.53 12.28 -19.31
CA ASP A 429 -3.61 11.65 -18.00
C ASP A 429 -4.21 10.23 -18.08
N ALA A 430 -5.24 10.04 -18.92
CA ALA A 430 -5.83 8.73 -19.15
C ALA A 430 -4.83 7.73 -19.74
N ARG A 431 -3.96 8.17 -20.67
CA ARG A 431 -2.87 7.34 -21.21
C ARG A 431 -1.82 6.95 -20.18
N GLU A 432 -1.72 7.70 -19.11
CA GLU A 432 -0.76 7.44 -18.04
C GLU A 432 -1.41 6.77 -16.79
N TYR A 433 -2.57 6.14 -16.95
CA TYR A 433 -3.16 5.42 -15.83
C TYR A 433 -2.25 4.31 -15.29
N GLY A 434 -2.33 4.06 -14.02
CA GLY A 434 -1.84 2.86 -13.35
C GLY A 434 -3.00 2.12 -12.70
N ILE A 435 -2.75 0.90 -12.26
CA ILE A 435 -3.72 0.15 -11.47
C ILE A 435 -3.41 0.38 -10.00
N ILE A 436 -4.43 0.73 -9.24
CA ILE A 436 -4.36 0.89 -7.80
C ILE A 436 -5.12 -0.28 -7.17
N GLY A 437 -4.53 -0.88 -6.13
CA GLY A 437 -5.17 -2.02 -5.48
C GLY A 437 -5.33 -3.22 -6.39
N CYS A 438 -6.54 -3.78 -6.40
CA CYS A 438 -6.83 -4.99 -7.17
C CYS A 438 -6.98 -4.70 -8.66
N VAL A 439 -7.86 -3.73 -9.02
CA VAL A 439 -8.36 -3.58 -10.40
C VAL A 439 -8.73 -2.13 -10.77
N GLU A 440 -8.30 -1.12 -10.00
CA GLU A 440 -8.81 0.26 -10.11
C GLU A 440 -7.89 1.12 -10.98
N PRO A 441 -8.23 1.35 -12.27
CA PRO A 441 -7.44 2.22 -13.13
C PRO A 441 -7.66 3.70 -12.78
N GLN A 442 -6.59 4.40 -12.45
CA GLN A 442 -6.63 5.85 -12.20
C GLN A 442 -5.28 6.50 -12.51
N LYS A 443 -5.25 7.82 -12.60
CA LYS A 443 -4.00 8.57 -12.80
C LYS A 443 -3.20 8.60 -11.50
N PRO A 444 -2.04 7.92 -11.41
CA PRO A 444 -1.17 7.95 -10.23
C PRO A 444 -0.85 9.39 -9.82
N PHE A 445 -0.76 9.65 -8.52
CA PHE A 445 -0.41 10.93 -7.87
C PHE A 445 -1.23 12.19 -8.29
N LYS A 446 -2.30 12.00 -9.05
CA LYS A 446 -3.23 13.08 -9.44
C LYS A 446 -4.66 12.85 -8.99
N THR A 447 -5.04 11.60 -8.79
CA THR A 447 -6.39 11.22 -8.38
C THR A 447 -6.32 10.33 -7.16
N ASP A 448 -7.33 10.49 -6.30
CA ASP A 448 -7.61 9.62 -5.19
C ASP A 448 -9.05 9.16 -5.33
N GLY A 449 -9.23 7.88 -5.57
CA GLY A 449 -10.52 7.34 -6.00
C GLY A 449 -11.43 6.91 -4.86
N TRP A 450 -10.96 6.82 -3.63
CA TRP A 450 -11.70 6.24 -2.50
C TRP A 450 -12.42 4.94 -2.88
N HIS A 451 -11.74 4.10 -3.65
CA HIS A 451 -12.24 2.81 -4.05
C HIS A 451 -12.46 1.92 -2.83
N ASP A 452 -13.38 0.99 -2.94
CA ASP A 452 -13.65 0.04 -1.86
C ASP A 452 -14.23 0.71 -0.59
N ALA A 453 -14.99 1.78 -0.77
CA ALA A 453 -15.60 2.52 0.32
C ALA A 453 -16.70 1.73 1.04
N ALA A 454 -17.45 0.92 0.30
CA ALA A 454 -18.45 0.00 0.83
C ALA A 454 -18.78 -1.11 -0.16
N PHE A 455 -19.16 -2.27 0.36
CA PHE A 455 -19.67 -3.41 -0.41
C PHE A 455 -21.16 -3.54 -0.18
N PHE A 456 -21.97 -3.37 -1.22
CA PHE A 456 -23.39 -3.64 -1.19
C PHE A 456 -23.64 -5.14 -1.45
N ASN A 457 -24.45 -5.76 -0.60
CA ASN A 457 -24.76 -7.18 -0.72
C ASN A 457 -25.94 -7.41 -1.64
N MET A 458 -25.68 -7.59 -2.94
CA MET A 458 -26.72 -7.83 -3.97
C MET A 458 -27.58 -9.06 -3.71
N CYS A 459 -27.11 -10.04 -2.92
CA CYS A 459 -27.90 -11.21 -2.56
C CYS A 459 -28.93 -10.89 -1.46
N ARG A 460 -28.71 -9.84 -0.67
CA ARG A 460 -29.57 -9.51 0.46
C ARG A 460 -30.97 -9.04 0.04
N PRO A 461 -31.16 -8.13 -0.95
CA PRO A 461 -32.45 -7.83 -1.52
C PRO A 461 -33.20 -9.09 -2.02
N LEU A 462 -32.47 -10.06 -2.60
CA LEU A 462 -33.07 -11.31 -3.02
C LEU A 462 -33.62 -12.13 -1.85
N GLU A 463 -32.85 -12.27 -0.76
CA GLU A 463 -33.33 -12.92 0.47
C GLU A 463 -34.55 -12.20 1.04
N LEU A 464 -34.59 -10.88 1.01
CA LEU A 464 -35.72 -10.07 1.49
C LEU A 464 -36.97 -10.23 0.64
N VAL A 465 -36.87 -10.57 -0.64
CA VAL A 465 -38.06 -10.97 -1.44
C VAL A 465 -38.68 -12.23 -0.85
N PHE A 466 -37.87 -13.26 -0.55
CA PHE A 466 -38.38 -14.52 0.02
C PHE A 466 -38.96 -14.37 1.42
N SER A 467 -38.42 -13.43 2.20
CA SER A 467 -38.90 -13.16 3.57
C SER A 467 -39.91 -12.01 3.66
N ASN A 468 -40.36 -11.45 2.53
CA ASN A 468 -41.25 -10.30 2.46
C ASN A 468 -40.77 -9.10 3.29
N GLY A 469 -39.43 -8.82 3.20
CA GLY A 469 -38.78 -7.71 3.90
C GLY A 469 -38.44 -7.96 5.37
N VAL A 470 -38.57 -9.20 5.87
CA VAL A 470 -38.30 -9.54 7.28
C VAL A 470 -36.91 -10.15 7.42
N ASP A 471 -36.14 -9.68 8.40
CA ASP A 471 -34.90 -10.31 8.86
C ASP A 471 -34.91 -10.51 10.36
N LYS A 472 -34.50 -11.70 10.82
CA LYS A 472 -34.45 -12.07 12.26
C LYS A 472 -35.72 -11.70 13.02
N GLY A 473 -36.88 -11.83 12.36
CA GLY A 473 -38.19 -11.52 12.93
C GLY A 473 -38.58 -10.01 12.92
N THR A 474 -37.73 -9.15 12.39
CA THR A 474 -37.96 -7.70 12.28
C THR A 474 -38.22 -7.30 10.84
N GLN A 475 -39.23 -6.45 10.60
CA GLN A 475 -39.47 -5.85 9.29
C GLN A 475 -38.41 -4.78 9.04
N ILE A 476 -37.46 -5.05 8.15
CA ILE A 476 -36.34 -4.15 7.84
C ILE A 476 -36.45 -3.48 6.46
N SER A 477 -37.33 -3.97 5.62
CA SER A 477 -37.58 -3.42 4.28
C SER A 477 -39.06 -3.49 3.94
N ILE A 478 -39.44 -3.02 2.73
CA ILE A 478 -40.80 -3.00 2.26
C ILE A 478 -41.39 -4.40 2.09
N LYS A 479 -42.70 -4.53 2.18
CA LYS A 479 -43.41 -5.75 1.86
C LYS A 479 -43.65 -5.81 0.34
N THR A 480 -43.12 -6.86 -0.29
CA THR A 480 -43.22 -7.07 -1.74
C THR A 480 -44.22 -8.19 -2.12
N GLY A 481 -44.91 -8.76 -1.13
CA GLY A 481 -45.79 -9.92 -1.31
C GLY A 481 -45.07 -11.25 -1.07
N ASN A 482 -45.83 -12.33 -1.05
CA ASN A 482 -45.26 -13.66 -0.88
C ASN A 482 -44.78 -14.21 -2.24
N VAL A 483 -43.62 -14.79 -2.27
CA VAL A 483 -43.05 -15.39 -3.51
C VAL A 483 -43.97 -16.48 -4.07
N GLU A 484 -44.69 -17.21 -3.21
CA GLU A 484 -45.63 -18.27 -3.60
C GLU A 484 -46.81 -17.75 -4.43
N ASP A 485 -47.12 -16.48 -4.30
CA ASP A 485 -48.22 -15.82 -5.07
C ASP A 485 -47.71 -15.26 -6.42
N MET A 486 -46.41 -15.24 -6.66
CA MET A 486 -45.81 -14.72 -7.89
C MET A 486 -45.82 -15.80 -8.96
N THR A 487 -46.43 -15.51 -10.09
CA THR A 487 -46.64 -16.49 -11.17
C THR A 487 -45.68 -16.31 -12.35
N THR A 488 -44.99 -15.17 -12.42
CA THR A 488 -44.05 -14.83 -13.48
C THR A 488 -42.68 -14.37 -12.94
N PHE A 489 -41.66 -14.54 -13.75
CA PHE A 489 -40.31 -14.00 -13.43
C PHE A 489 -40.37 -12.47 -13.29
N GLU A 490 -41.17 -11.80 -14.08
CA GLU A 490 -41.26 -10.34 -14.05
C GLU A 490 -41.83 -9.81 -12.72
N GLU A 491 -42.82 -10.49 -12.13
CA GLU A 491 -43.35 -10.15 -10.80
C GLU A 491 -42.24 -10.32 -9.72
N PHE A 492 -41.53 -11.44 -9.76
CA PHE A 492 -40.41 -11.70 -8.85
C PHE A 492 -39.29 -10.68 -9.01
N TYR A 493 -38.89 -10.38 -10.26
CA TYR A 493 -37.80 -9.42 -10.54
C TYR A 493 -38.18 -7.99 -10.15
N ASN A 494 -39.46 -7.62 -10.28
CA ASN A 494 -39.95 -6.33 -9.79
C ASN A 494 -39.92 -6.26 -8.26
N ALA A 495 -40.25 -7.35 -7.57
CA ALA A 495 -40.10 -7.43 -6.12
C ALA A 495 -38.63 -7.30 -5.68
N TYR A 496 -37.72 -7.94 -6.41
CA TYR A 496 -36.27 -7.80 -6.17
C TYR A 496 -35.80 -6.35 -6.34
N LYS A 497 -36.16 -5.69 -7.44
CA LYS A 497 -35.83 -4.27 -7.67
C LYS A 497 -36.38 -3.37 -6.58
N ALA A 498 -37.59 -3.65 -6.11
CA ALA A 498 -38.18 -2.90 -5.03
C ALA A 498 -37.50 -3.09 -3.67
N GLN A 499 -36.95 -4.27 -3.42
CA GLN A 499 -36.13 -4.53 -2.23
C GLN A 499 -34.74 -3.89 -2.32
N GLU A 500 -34.19 -3.72 -3.55
CA GLU A 500 -32.89 -3.11 -3.80
C GLU A 500 -32.92 -1.59 -3.62
N THR A 501 -34.08 -0.95 -3.92
CA THR A 501 -34.29 0.50 -3.84
C THR A 501 -34.56 0.98 -2.41
#